data_065c5c9a9c813c28aa4a29470154b7f8
#
_entry.id   065c5c9a9c813c28aa4a29470154b7f8
#
_cell.length_a   1.000
_cell.length_b   1.000
_cell.length_c   1.000
_cell.angle_alpha   90.00
_cell.angle_beta   90.00
_cell.angle_gamma   90.00
#
_symmetry.space_group_name_H-M   'P 1'
#
loop_
_entity.id
_entity.type
_entity.pdbx_description
1 polymer ?
#
loop_
_entity_poly.entity_id
_entity_poly.type
_entity_poly.pdbx_seq_one_letter_code
_entity_poly.pdbx_strand_id
1 'polypeptide(L)'
;MPTWIPNNFFAQPTTRNAKPPSNGHPQATQQQSAPGSLAYRNSSNIPNGATNHVRQQKWQYTRSGHRKMADGEAVISTVNNVEEVHGQLFEVAPRYVNLSYIGEGAYGMVASALDTITRDRVAIKKISPFEHQTFCQRTLREIKILNRFKHENIINIQEIIRSETVDSLKDIYIVQCLMETDLYKLLKTQKLSNDHVCYFLYQILRGLKYIHSANVLHRDLKPSNLLLNTTCDLKICDFGLARVTDPQTDHTGFLTEYVATRWYRAPEIMLNSKGYTKSIDVWSVGCILAEMLSNRPLFPGKHYLDQLNLILAVVGSPSNADLQCIINDKARSYLISLPHKPKQPWARLYPGADPRALDLLDKMLTFNPHNRIDIEQALAHPYLEQYYDPGDEPVCEEPFTLEMEFDDLPKEKLKELIWEEAEAHHRRMEAEAAARNNGGQNPV
;
A
#
# COMPACT_ATOMS: atom_id res chain seq x y z
N MET A 1 -15.44 -0.90 -19.32
CA MET A 1 -14.10 -1.11 -18.73
C MET A 1 -13.05 -0.64 -19.74
N PRO A 2 -12.18 0.29 -19.41
CA PRO A 2 -11.14 0.68 -20.33
C PRO A 2 -10.10 -0.44 -20.44
N THR A 3 -10.01 -1.06 -21.59
CA THR A 3 -9.00 -2.07 -21.91
C THR A 3 -7.70 -1.36 -22.31
N TRP A 4 -6.87 -0.98 -21.34
CA TRP A 4 -5.56 -0.46 -21.69
C TRP A 4 -4.56 -0.57 -20.54
N ILE A 5 -3.66 -1.55 -20.64
CA ILE A 5 -2.36 -1.57 -19.98
C ILE A 5 -1.34 -1.82 -21.10
N PRO A 6 -0.37 -0.91 -21.35
CA PRO A 6 0.63 -1.14 -22.38
C PRO A 6 1.50 -2.35 -22.06
N ASN A 7 1.91 -3.10 -23.10
CA ASN A 7 2.78 -4.28 -23.02
C ASN A 7 4.15 -4.06 -22.32
N ASN A 8 4.49 -2.86 -21.90
CA ASN A 8 5.73 -2.53 -21.21
C ASN A 8 5.66 -2.62 -19.68
N PHE A 9 4.50 -2.98 -19.11
CA PHE A 9 4.34 -3.08 -17.64
C PHE A 9 5.18 -4.22 -17.04
N PHE A 10 5.57 -5.21 -17.85
CA PHE A 10 6.32 -6.40 -17.43
C PHE A 10 7.81 -6.38 -17.79
N ALA A 11 8.36 -5.26 -18.30
CA ALA A 11 9.79 -5.17 -18.56
C ALA A 11 10.57 -5.11 -17.23
N GLN A 12 11.23 -6.21 -16.88
CA GLN A 12 12.16 -6.31 -15.77
C GLN A 12 13.26 -5.23 -15.91
N PRO A 13 13.63 -4.51 -14.83
CA PRO A 13 14.75 -3.60 -14.87
C PRO A 13 16.04 -4.39 -15.07
N THR A 14 16.73 -4.16 -16.17
CA THR A 14 18.09 -4.68 -16.40
C THR A 14 19.02 -4.06 -15.36
N THR A 15 19.62 -4.90 -14.52
CA THR A 15 20.63 -4.54 -13.54
C THR A 15 21.86 -3.94 -14.22
N ARG A 16 22.05 -2.62 -14.12
CA ARG A 16 23.35 -1.99 -14.38
C ARG A 16 24.08 -1.90 -13.05
N ASN A 17 25.16 -2.68 -12.93
CA ASN A 17 26.17 -2.57 -11.89
C ASN A 17 26.77 -1.17 -11.86
N ALA A 18 26.55 -0.42 -10.80
CA ALA A 18 27.29 0.79 -10.48
C ALA A 18 28.14 0.55 -9.23
N LYS A 19 29.45 0.66 -9.38
CA LYS A 19 30.44 0.69 -8.28
C LYS A 19 30.24 1.94 -7.40
N PRO A 20 30.51 1.87 -6.09
CA PRO A 20 30.44 3.03 -5.21
C PRO A 20 31.61 4.00 -5.40
N PRO A 21 31.43 5.31 -5.23
CA PRO A 21 32.53 6.28 -5.30
C PRO A 21 33.24 6.39 -3.94
N SER A 22 34.57 6.48 -4.02
CA SER A 22 35.51 6.75 -2.94
C SER A 22 35.50 8.23 -2.54
N ASN A 23 35.60 8.47 -1.24
CA ASN A 23 35.74 9.79 -0.61
C ASN A 23 37.03 10.54 -1.04
N GLY A 24 36.92 11.86 -1.25
CA GLY A 24 37.99 12.79 -1.32
C GLY A 24 37.49 14.23 -1.30
N HIS A 25 37.78 14.95 -0.25
CA HIS A 25 37.49 16.36 0.01
C HIS A 25 38.59 17.29 -0.51
N PRO A 26 38.49 18.64 -0.41
CA PRO A 26 38.29 19.55 -1.54
C PRO A 26 39.44 20.56 -1.70
N GLN A 27 39.52 21.28 -2.78
CA GLN A 27 40.02 22.67 -2.79
C GLN A 27 39.55 23.47 -4.01
N ALA A 28 39.23 24.71 -3.72
CA ALA A 28 38.75 25.75 -4.61
C ALA A 28 39.83 26.29 -5.58
N THR A 29 39.45 26.73 -6.75
CA THR A 29 39.81 28.07 -7.27
C THR A 29 39.11 28.38 -8.61
N GLN A 30 39.00 29.65 -8.85
CA GLN A 30 38.24 30.48 -9.75
C GLN A 30 38.60 30.42 -11.24
N GLN A 31 37.62 30.89 -12.03
CA GLN A 31 37.66 31.85 -13.17
C GLN A 31 37.56 31.36 -14.61
N GLN A 32 36.43 31.78 -15.19
CA GLN A 32 36.25 32.58 -16.43
C GLN A 32 36.27 31.93 -17.83
N SER A 33 35.20 32.27 -18.51
CA SER A 33 35.04 32.68 -19.93
C SER A 33 34.62 31.65 -20.97
N ALA A 34 33.44 31.90 -21.55
CA ALA A 34 32.94 31.48 -22.87
C ALA A 34 33.60 32.39 -23.96
N PRO A 35 33.32 32.29 -25.28
CA PRO A 35 32.45 31.40 -26.07
C PRO A 35 33.10 30.90 -27.37
N GLY A 36 32.39 30.09 -28.17
CA GLY A 36 32.81 29.82 -29.57
C GLY A 36 31.93 28.81 -30.29
N SER A 37 31.17 29.31 -31.22
CA SER A 37 30.30 28.66 -32.19
C SER A 37 31.07 27.94 -33.33
N LEU A 38 30.36 27.01 -34.02
CA LEU A 38 30.33 26.70 -35.47
C LEU A 38 30.24 25.19 -35.71
N ALA A 39 29.13 24.71 -36.21
CA ALA A 39 28.63 24.57 -37.59
C ALA A 39 29.09 23.31 -38.33
N TYR A 40 28.08 22.53 -38.74
CA TYR A 40 27.88 21.70 -39.93
C TYR A 40 28.98 20.79 -40.49
N ARG A 41 28.66 19.51 -40.70
CA ARG A 41 28.49 18.91 -42.02
C ARG A 41 28.00 17.47 -42.02
N ASN A 42 27.01 17.23 -42.89
CA ASN A 42 26.55 15.94 -43.40
C ASN A 42 27.63 15.15 -44.13
N SER A 43 27.54 13.83 -44.08
CA SER A 43 27.61 13.03 -45.30
C SER A 43 27.23 11.57 -45.06
N SER A 44 26.34 11.13 -45.87
CA SER A 44 25.85 9.79 -46.18
C SER A 44 26.96 8.79 -46.56
N ASN A 45 26.79 7.51 -46.17
CA ASN A 45 26.94 6.38 -47.07
C ASN A 45 26.56 5.06 -46.43
N ILE A 46 25.62 4.36 -47.05
CA ILE A 46 25.30 2.94 -46.85
C ILE A 46 26.22 2.14 -47.79
N PRO A 47 26.69 0.94 -47.41
CA PRO A 47 26.33 -0.20 -48.21
C PRO A 47 25.87 -1.46 -47.46
N ASN A 48 25.08 -2.21 -48.22
CA ASN A 48 24.43 -3.48 -47.96
C ASN A 48 25.35 -4.64 -47.58
N GLY A 49 24.74 -5.55 -46.77
CA GLY A 49 24.87 -6.98 -46.99
C GLY A 49 25.70 -7.76 -45.98
N ALA A 50 25.02 -8.48 -45.11
CA ALA A 50 25.41 -9.84 -44.72
C ALA A 50 24.32 -10.49 -43.85
N THR A 51 23.74 -11.52 -44.38
CA THR A 51 22.91 -12.54 -43.69
C THR A 51 23.69 -13.21 -42.57
N ASN A 52 23.14 -13.26 -41.37
CA ASN A 52 23.62 -14.17 -40.36
C ASN A 52 22.48 -14.93 -39.68
N HIS A 53 22.61 -16.23 -39.77
CA HIS A 53 21.80 -17.29 -39.24
C HIS A 53 21.54 -17.15 -37.73
N VAL A 54 20.28 -17.15 -37.34
CA VAL A 54 19.83 -17.39 -35.99
C VAL A 54 19.91 -18.90 -35.72
N ARG A 55 20.81 -19.29 -34.86
CA ARG A 55 20.91 -20.66 -34.33
C ARG A 55 19.81 -20.84 -33.25
N GLN A 56 18.75 -21.54 -33.61
CA GLN A 56 17.81 -22.13 -32.65
C GLN A 56 18.49 -23.29 -31.91
N GLN A 57 18.70 -23.15 -30.59
CA GLN A 57 19.04 -24.28 -29.76
C GLN A 57 17.75 -25.00 -29.34
N LYS A 58 17.51 -26.16 -29.96
CA LYS A 58 16.51 -27.15 -29.55
C LYS A 58 17.00 -27.83 -28.30
N TRP A 59 16.23 -27.75 -27.21
CA TRP A 59 16.38 -28.65 -26.08
C TRP A 59 15.78 -29.99 -26.41
N GLN A 60 16.64 -31.02 -26.49
CA GLN A 60 16.22 -32.42 -26.64
C GLN A 60 16.00 -33.03 -25.24
N TYR A 61 14.80 -33.47 -24.98
CA TYR A 61 14.50 -34.39 -23.89
C TYR A 61 15.07 -35.78 -24.24
N THR A 62 16.01 -36.31 -23.44
CA THR A 62 16.39 -37.69 -23.48
C THR A 62 15.56 -38.47 -22.47
N ARG A 63 14.69 -39.33 -22.99
CA ARG A 63 14.12 -40.47 -22.25
C ARG A 63 15.24 -41.53 -22.10
N SER A 64 15.48 -41.99 -20.85
CA SER A 64 15.70 -43.41 -20.57
C SER A 64 16.23 -43.63 -19.17
N GLY A 65 15.74 -44.66 -18.53
CA GLY A 65 16.43 -45.37 -17.49
C GLY A 65 15.51 -46.07 -16.46
N HIS A 66 14.81 -47.10 -16.87
CA HIS A 66 14.29 -48.07 -15.91
C HIS A 66 15.47 -48.74 -15.20
N ARG A 67 15.45 -48.70 -13.84
CA ARG A 67 16.21 -49.66 -13.01
C ARG A 67 15.29 -50.24 -11.97
N LYS A 68 15.39 -51.61 -11.88
CA LYS A 68 14.63 -52.53 -11.06
C LYS A 68 14.83 -52.28 -9.56
N MET A 69 13.79 -52.60 -8.81
CA MET A 69 13.73 -52.69 -7.35
C MET A 69 14.83 -53.54 -6.76
N ALA A 70 15.38 -53.07 -5.65
CA ALA A 70 15.93 -53.89 -4.58
C ALA A 70 15.40 -53.33 -3.26
N ASP A 71 14.91 -54.21 -2.42
CA ASP A 71 14.30 -53.98 -1.11
C ASP A 71 15.25 -53.21 -0.17
N GLY A 72 14.71 -52.22 0.55
CA GLY A 72 15.43 -51.57 1.62
C GLY A 72 14.94 -50.15 1.87
N GLU A 73 14.23 -49.99 2.97
CA GLU A 73 13.96 -48.76 3.73
C GLU A 73 13.59 -47.49 2.93
N ALA A 74 12.35 -47.10 3.06
CA ALA A 74 11.89 -45.79 2.66
C ALA A 74 12.69 -44.73 3.44
N VAL A 75 13.75 -44.20 2.81
CA VAL A 75 14.34 -42.92 3.18
C VAL A 75 13.29 -41.91 2.84
N ILE A 76 12.55 -41.44 3.85
CA ILE A 76 11.79 -40.20 3.79
C ILE A 76 12.84 -39.11 3.49
N SER A 77 12.98 -38.76 2.22
CA SER A 77 13.71 -37.57 1.86
C SER A 77 12.95 -36.44 2.53
N THR A 78 13.51 -35.84 3.59
CA THR A 78 13.11 -34.54 4.11
C THR A 78 13.26 -33.56 2.96
N VAL A 79 12.18 -33.33 2.24
CA VAL A 79 12.07 -32.23 1.28
C VAL A 79 12.33 -31.02 2.12
N ASN A 80 13.40 -30.26 1.81
CA ASN A 80 13.67 -28.98 2.42
C ASN A 80 12.49 -28.06 2.07
N ASN A 81 11.59 -27.84 3.05
CA ASN A 81 10.42 -26.97 2.90
C ASN A 81 10.80 -25.47 2.90
N VAL A 82 12.02 -25.14 2.50
CA VAL A 82 12.62 -23.81 2.61
C VAL A 82 13.14 -23.37 1.26
N GLU A 83 12.71 -22.21 0.80
CA GLU A 83 13.27 -21.52 -0.37
C GLU A 83 13.95 -20.21 0.09
N GLU A 84 15.10 -19.88 -0.53
CA GLU A 84 15.80 -18.61 -0.28
C GLU A 84 15.39 -17.54 -1.28
N VAL A 85 14.96 -16.37 -0.78
CA VAL A 85 14.60 -15.20 -1.58
C VAL A 85 15.37 -14.00 -1.04
N HIS A 86 16.25 -13.40 -1.86
CA HIS A 86 17.07 -12.24 -1.49
C HIS A 86 17.79 -12.37 -0.13
N GLY A 87 18.34 -13.58 0.15
CA GLY A 87 19.07 -13.86 1.39
C GLY A 87 18.17 -14.13 2.60
N GLN A 88 16.85 -14.22 2.43
CA GLN A 88 15.93 -14.62 3.48
C GLN A 88 15.31 -15.99 3.18
N LEU A 89 15.21 -16.82 4.20
CA LEU A 89 14.62 -18.14 4.12
C LEU A 89 13.10 -18.06 4.31
N PHE A 90 12.34 -18.69 3.41
CA PHE A 90 10.89 -18.83 3.46
C PHE A 90 10.54 -20.30 3.71
N GLU A 91 9.92 -20.58 4.83
CA GLU A 91 9.48 -21.94 5.24
C GLU A 91 8.00 -22.13 4.87
N VAL A 92 7.71 -22.26 3.57
CA VAL A 92 6.33 -22.22 3.04
C VAL A 92 5.95 -23.41 2.17
N ALA A 93 6.90 -24.28 1.86
CA ALA A 93 6.65 -25.50 1.07
C ALA A 93 5.99 -26.61 1.94
N PRO A 94 5.44 -27.66 1.33
CA PRO A 94 5.46 -27.96 -0.10
C PRO A 94 4.36 -27.27 -0.95
N ARG A 95 3.42 -26.56 -0.33
CA ARG A 95 2.29 -25.98 -1.06
C ARG A 95 2.71 -24.80 -1.92
N TYR A 96 3.52 -23.89 -1.39
CA TYR A 96 3.96 -22.69 -2.08
C TYR A 96 5.38 -22.86 -2.61
N VAL A 97 5.54 -22.72 -3.93
CA VAL A 97 6.81 -22.98 -4.62
C VAL A 97 7.11 -21.89 -5.65
N ASN A 98 8.34 -21.90 -6.20
CA ASN A 98 8.78 -20.94 -7.20
C ASN A 98 8.65 -19.47 -6.71
N LEU A 99 9.23 -19.22 -5.53
CA LEU A 99 9.21 -17.92 -4.90
C LEU A 99 10.01 -16.90 -5.73
N SER A 100 9.49 -15.69 -5.82
CA SER A 100 10.15 -14.57 -6.48
C SER A 100 9.93 -13.30 -5.69
N TYR A 101 10.99 -12.51 -5.49
CA TYR A 101 10.93 -11.26 -4.75
C TYR A 101 9.97 -10.24 -5.39
N ILE A 102 9.13 -9.60 -4.57
CA ILE A 102 8.24 -8.50 -4.96
C ILE A 102 8.68 -7.19 -4.32
N GLY A 103 9.02 -7.22 -3.02
CA GLY A 103 9.37 -6.03 -2.27
C GLY A 103 9.65 -6.29 -0.81
N GLU A 104 10.14 -5.25 -0.12
CA GLU A 104 10.35 -5.24 1.32
C GLU A 104 9.48 -4.15 1.96
N GLY A 105 8.91 -4.47 3.11
CA GLY A 105 8.27 -3.52 4.01
C GLY A 105 9.15 -3.23 5.23
N ALA A 106 8.71 -2.35 6.10
CA ALA A 106 9.43 -1.99 7.33
C ALA A 106 9.65 -3.19 8.29
N TYR A 107 8.89 -4.27 8.13
CA TYR A 107 8.82 -5.38 9.10
C TYR A 107 8.95 -6.76 8.46
N GLY A 108 9.24 -6.83 7.16
CA GLY A 108 9.32 -8.11 6.47
C GLY A 108 9.46 -8.00 4.96
N MET A 109 9.50 -9.13 4.31
CA MET A 109 9.67 -9.29 2.88
C MET A 109 8.41 -9.87 2.25
N VAL A 110 8.11 -9.47 1.02
CA VAL A 110 7.01 -10.02 0.22
C VAL A 110 7.59 -10.74 -0.99
N ALA A 111 7.19 -12.00 -1.17
CA ALA A 111 7.51 -12.81 -2.34
C ALA A 111 6.24 -13.26 -3.06
N SER A 112 6.26 -13.36 -4.37
CA SER A 112 5.24 -14.11 -5.10
C SER A 112 5.58 -15.59 -5.09
N ALA A 113 4.57 -16.44 -5.04
CA ALA A 113 4.72 -17.90 -5.10
C ALA A 113 3.63 -18.51 -5.98
N LEU A 114 3.83 -19.73 -6.43
CA LEU A 114 2.80 -20.56 -7.04
C LEU A 114 2.18 -21.43 -5.95
N ASP A 115 0.87 -21.31 -5.73
CA ASP A 115 0.11 -22.27 -4.94
C ASP A 115 -0.10 -23.54 -5.76
N THR A 116 0.45 -24.66 -5.30
CA THR A 116 0.38 -25.95 -6.02
C THR A 116 -1.01 -26.58 -6.00
N ILE A 117 -1.89 -26.15 -5.07
CA ILE A 117 -3.27 -26.62 -4.94
C ILE A 117 -4.18 -25.89 -5.91
N THR A 118 -4.23 -24.54 -5.82
CA THR A 118 -5.12 -23.72 -6.66
C THR A 118 -4.56 -23.48 -8.05
N ARG A 119 -3.24 -23.63 -8.25
CA ARG A 119 -2.50 -23.30 -9.47
C ARG A 119 -2.41 -21.79 -9.75
N ASP A 120 -2.84 -20.96 -8.83
CA ASP A 120 -2.75 -19.51 -8.91
C ASP A 120 -1.44 -18.99 -8.32
N ARG A 121 -1.03 -17.81 -8.75
CA ARG A 121 0.05 -17.10 -8.08
C ARG A 121 -0.51 -16.27 -6.93
N VAL A 122 0.22 -16.30 -5.82
CA VAL A 122 -0.12 -15.59 -4.57
C VAL A 122 1.03 -14.68 -4.15
N ALA A 123 0.75 -13.74 -3.27
CA ALA A 123 1.76 -12.97 -2.55
C ALA A 123 1.89 -13.53 -1.13
N ILE A 124 3.13 -13.78 -0.68
CA ILE A 124 3.42 -14.24 0.68
C ILE A 124 4.23 -13.15 1.38
N LYS A 125 3.63 -12.57 2.41
CA LYS A 125 4.25 -11.59 3.29
C LYS A 125 4.86 -12.30 4.49
N LYS A 126 6.20 -12.36 4.55
CA LYS A 126 6.94 -12.83 5.73
C LYS A 126 7.16 -11.66 6.68
N ILE A 127 6.81 -11.81 7.95
CA ILE A 127 6.97 -10.82 9.01
C ILE A 127 7.71 -11.45 10.18
N SER A 128 8.75 -10.79 10.71
CA SER A 128 9.51 -11.21 11.89
C SER A 128 9.29 -10.21 13.03
N PRO A 129 8.13 -10.24 13.74
CA PRO A 129 7.73 -9.15 14.62
C PRO A 129 8.24 -9.28 16.05
N PHE A 130 8.73 -10.48 16.47
CA PHE A 130 8.86 -10.84 17.89
C PHE A 130 10.06 -10.24 18.63
N GLU A 131 10.90 -9.48 17.96
CA GLU A 131 11.98 -8.75 18.63
C GLU A 131 11.48 -7.49 19.36
N HIS A 132 10.45 -6.82 18.81
CA HIS A 132 9.94 -5.55 19.31
C HIS A 132 8.42 -5.59 19.58
N GLN A 133 8.01 -5.14 20.76
CA GLN A 133 6.60 -5.05 21.16
C GLN A 133 5.74 -4.29 20.13
N THR A 134 6.24 -3.16 19.62
CA THR A 134 5.52 -2.35 18.63
C THR A 134 5.28 -3.08 17.31
N PHE A 135 6.17 -3.99 16.91
CA PHE A 135 5.99 -4.80 15.70
C PHE A 135 4.95 -5.89 15.93
N CYS A 136 4.95 -6.51 17.11
CA CYS A 136 3.89 -7.45 17.50
C CYS A 136 2.52 -6.79 17.50
N GLN A 137 2.38 -5.60 18.10
CA GLN A 137 1.13 -4.83 18.12
C GLN A 137 0.61 -4.54 16.71
N ARG A 138 1.48 -4.10 15.79
CA ARG A 138 1.13 -3.80 14.40
C ARG A 138 0.71 -5.06 13.64
N THR A 139 1.45 -6.15 13.81
CA THR A 139 1.13 -7.43 13.16
C THR A 139 -0.20 -7.99 13.66
N LEU A 140 -0.42 -7.99 14.98
CA LEU A 140 -1.68 -8.45 15.56
C LEU A 140 -2.87 -7.61 15.06
N ARG A 141 -2.72 -6.29 15.01
CA ARG A 141 -3.76 -5.38 14.52
C ARG A 141 -4.09 -5.65 13.06
N GLU A 142 -3.08 -5.74 12.20
CA GLU A 142 -3.24 -6.06 10.77
C GLU A 142 -4.00 -7.39 10.59
N ILE A 143 -3.59 -8.44 11.28
CA ILE A 143 -4.24 -9.76 11.20
C ILE A 143 -5.68 -9.69 11.67
N LYS A 144 -5.97 -9.09 12.84
CA LYS A 144 -7.33 -8.99 13.38
C LYS A 144 -8.26 -8.21 12.47
N ILE A 145 -7.80 -7.09 11.91
CA ILE A 145 -8.61 -6.29 10.99
C ILE A 145 -8.88 -7.06 9.70
N LEU A 146 -7.84 -7.56 9.05
CA LEU A 146 -7.99 -8.25 7.78
C LEU A 146 -8.74 -9.58 7.88
N ASN A 147 -8.68 -10.26 9.02
CA ASN A 147 -9.47 -11.47 9.28
C ASN A 147 -10.98 -11.23 9.30
N ARG A 148 -11.43 -10.01 9.58
CA ARG A 148 -12.85 -9.64 9.64
C ARG A 148 -13.32 -8.91 8.38
N PHE A 149 -12.41 -8.26 7.65
CA PHE A 149 -12.77 -7.50 6.47
C PHE A 149 -13.02 -8.40 5.26
N LYS A 150 -14.19 -8.22 4.62
CA LYS A 150 -14.58 -8.88 3.37
C LYS A 150 -15.06 -7.81 2.39
N HIS A 151 -14.14 -7.26 1.59
CA HIS A 151 -14.44 -6.18 0.65
C HIS A 151 -13.52 -6.24 -0.57
N GLU A 152 -14.06 -5.98 -1.76
CA GLU A 152 -13.31 -6.08 -3.04
C GLU A 152 -12.12 -5.13 -3.11
N ASN A 153 -12.24 -3.92 -2.53
CA ASN A 153 -11.19 -2.90 -2.54
C ASN A 153 -10.29 -2.92 -1.28
N ILE A 154 -10.30 -4.03 -0.53
CA ILE A 154 -9.39 -4.27 0.60
C ILE A 154 -8.66 -5.57 0.37
N ILE A 155 -7.37 -5.60 0.68
CA ILE A 155 -6.58 -6.83 0.59
C ILE A 155 -7.12 -7.87 1.59
N ASN A 156 -7.24 -9.11 1.16
CA ASN A 156 -7.72 -10.21 2.00
C ASN A 156 -6.56 -11.09 2.45
N ILE A 157 -6.74 -11.78 3.58
CA ILE A 157 -5.91 -12.91 3.98
C ILE A 157 -6.53 -14.17 3.39
N GLN A 158 -5.78 -14.89 2.55
CA GLN A 158 -6.17 -16.20 2.02
C GLN A 158 -5.78 -17.33 2.99
N GLU A 159 -4.59 -17.19 3.59
CA GLU A 159 -4.06 -18.12 4.57
C GLU A 159 -3.03 -17.42 5.47
N ILE A 160 -2.91 -17.89 6.70
CA ILE A 160 -1.76 -17.63 7.57
C ILE A 160 -1.07 -18.97 7.77
N ILE A 161 0.18 -19.12 7.35
CA ILE A 161 0.86 -20.42 7.42
C ILE A 161 1.01 -20.85 8.88
N ARG A 162 0.59 -22.06 9.16
CA ARG A 162 0.43 -22.59 10.53
C ARG A 162 1.78 -22.86 11.19
N SER A 163 1.89 -22.50 12.47
CA SER A 163 2.93 -22.96 13.37
C SER A 163 2.32 -23.93 14.39
N GLU A 164 2.98 -25.04 14.68
CA GLU A 164 2.44 -26.07 15.56
C GLU A 164 2.21 -25.57 16.99
N THR A 165 3.10 -24.70 17.48
CA THR A 165 3.03 -24.16 18.84
C THR A 165 3.44 -22.71 18.86
N VAL A 166 3.07 -21.98 19.93
CA VAL A 166 3.52 -20.60 20.17
C VAL A 166 5.04 -20.52 20.22
N ASP A 167 5.71 -21.50 20.81
CA ASP A 167 7.18 -21.50 20.94
C ASP A 167 7.88 -21.65 19.61
N SER A 168 7.35 -22.50 18.70
CA SER A 168 7.89 -22.69 17.35
C SER A 168 7.65 -21.52 16.41
N LEU A 169 6.75 -20.60 16.75
CA LEU A 169 6.41 -19.43 15.95
C LEU A 169 7.56 -18.41 15.95
N LYS A 170 8.35 -18.37 14.88
CA LYS A 170 9.47 -17.41 14.67
C LYS A 170 9.08 -16.28 13.72
N ASP A 171 8.44 -16.65 12.63
CA ASP A 171 8.00 -15.75 11.57
C ASP A 171 6.50 -15.97 11.30
N ILE A 172 5.83 -14.92 10.85
CA ILE A 172 4.44 -14.98 10.37
C ILE A 172 4.47 -14.92 8.84
N TYR A 173 3.80 -15.86 8.19
CA TYR A 173 3.62 -15.87 6.75
C TYR A 173 2.14 -15.65 6.43
N ILE A 174 1.82 -14.52 5.82
CA ILE A 174 0.46 -14.16 5.42
C ILE A 174 0.37 -14.31 3.90
N VAL A 175 -0.51 -15.19 3.44
CA VAL A 175 -0.79 -15.42 2.02
C VAL A 175 -1.96 -14.55 1.59
N GLN A 176 -1.78 -13.81 0.51
CA GLN A 176 -2.74 -12.84 -0.03
C GLN A 176 -2.85 -13.01 -1.55
N CYS A 177 -3.90 -12.43 -2.16
CA CYS A 177 -3.95 -12.36 -3.62
C CYS A 177 -2.74 -11.56 -4.15
N LEU A 178 -2.15 -12.07 -5.25
CA LEU A 178 -1.07 -11.34 -5.91
C LEU A 178 -1.65 -10.14 -6.66
N MET A 179 -1.09 -8.97 -6.37
CA MET A 179 -1.33 -7.75 -7.12
C MET A 179 -0.05 -7.37 -7.85
N GLU A 180 -0.16 -6.93 -9.11
CA GLU A 180 1.00 -6.75 -9.98
C GLU A 180 1.86 -5.56 -9.60
N THR A 181 1.24 -4.51 -9.03
CA THR A 181 1.95 -3.26 -8.69
C THR A 181 1.23 -2.50 -7.58
N ASP A 182 1.75 -1.34 -7.25
CA ASP A 182 1.13 -0.34 -6.41
C ASP A 182 1.05 1.01 -7.13
N LEU A 183 0.16 1.89 -6.63
CA LEU A 183 -0.07 3.20 -7.25
C LEU A 183 1.20 4.08 -7.25
N TYR A 184 2.09 3.94 -6.26
CA TYR A 184 3.35 4.68 -6.23
C TYR A 184 4.28 4.29 -7.39
N LYS A 185 4.44 2.98 -7.65
CA LYS A 185 5.23 2.48 -8.78
C LYS A 185 4.59 2.88 -10.11
N LEU A 186 3.26 2.79 -10.21
CA LEU A 186 2.51 3.19 -11.39
C LEU A 186 2.72 4.68 -11.72
N LEU A 187 2.57 5.57 -10.75
CA LEU A 187 2.75 7.02 -10.92
C LEU A 187 4.17 7.44 -11.29
N LYS A 188 5.18 6.61 -10.99
CA LYS A 188 6.57 6.85 -11.44
C LYS A 188 6.81 6.54 -12.90
N THR A 189 6.01 5.67 -13.49
CA THR A 189 6.22 5.15 -14.85
C THR A 189 5.20 5.64 -15.86
N GLN A 190 4.00 6.03 -15.40
CA GLN A 190 2.88 6.36 -16.28
C GLN A 190 2.13 7.60 -15.81
N LYS A 191 1.55 8.33 -16.78
CA LYS A 191 0.58 9.38 -16.54
C LYS A 191 -0.82 8.78 -16.68
N LEU A 192 -1.67 9.01 -15.68
CA LEU A 192 -3.05 8.52 -15.68
C LEU A 192 -3.94 9.40 -16.57
N SER A 193 -4.90 8.79 -17.26
CA SER A 193 -6.01 9.52 -17.86
C SER A 193 -7.00 9.95 -16.78
N ASN A 194 -7.88 10.90 -17.10
CA ASN A 194 -8.95 11.31 -16.18
C ASN A 194 -9.83 10.14 -15.76
N ASP A 195 -10.13 9.22 -16.68
CA ASP A 195 -10.96 8.04 -16.38
C ASP A 195 -10.26 7.10 -15.38
N HIS A 196 -8.94 6.89 -15.51
CA HIS A 196 -8.19 6.11 -14.52
C HIS A 196 -8.16 6.80 -13.14
N VAL A 197 -7.96 8.12 -13.11
CA VAL A 197 -7.98 8.89 -11.84
C VAL A 197 -9.35 8.76 -11.17
N CYS A 198 -10.43 8.94 -11.93
CA CYS A 198 -11.81 8.81 -11.45
C CYS A 198 -12.08 7.39 -10.91
N TYR A 199 -11.71 6.35 -11.68
CA TYR A 199 -11.95 4.96 -11.30
C TYR A 199 -11.15 4.52 -10.07
N PHE A 200 -9.88 4.87 -9.98
CA PHE A 200 -9.08 4.60 -8.79
C PHE A 200 -9.59 5.34 -7.56
N LEU A 201 -9.95 6.61 -7.72
CA LEU A 201 -10.50 7.41 -6.62
C LEU A 201 -11.79 6.80 -6.08
N TYR A 202 -12.71 6.39 -6.97
CA TYR A 202 -13.95 5.72 -6.58
C TYR A 202 -13.66 4.45 -5.74
N GLN A 203 -12.75 3.59 -6.21
CA GLN A 203 -12.39 2.37 -5.52
C GLN A 203 -11.74 2.62 -4.15
N ILE A 204 -10.90 3.66 -4.03
CA ILE A 204 -10.30 4.07 -2.75
C ILE A 204 -11.40 4.49 -1.78
N LEU A 205 -12.34 5.34 -2.22
CA LEU A 205 -13.43 5.84 -1.37
C LEU A 205 -14.41 4.73 -0.99
N ARG A 206 -14.74 3.83 -1.92
CA ARG A 206 -15.60 2.66 -1.68
C ARG A 206 -15.00 1.74 -0.60
N GLY A 207 -13.70 1.42 -0.70
CA GLY A 207 -12.98 0.66 0.31
C GLY A 207 -12.91 1.41 1.65
N LEU A 208 -12.68 2.72 1.61
CA LEU A 208 -12.57 3.54 2.83
C LEU A 208 -13.92 3.72 3.54
N LYS A 209 -15.05 3.77 2.79
CA LYS A 209 -16.40 3.71 3.36
C LYS A 209 -16.58 2.45 4.23
N TYR A 210 -16.18 1.29 3.71
CA TYR A 210 -16.23 0.03 4.45
C TYR A 210 -15.35 0.07 5.71
N ILE A 211 -14.09 0.54 5.60
CA ILE A 211 -13.16 0.66 6.72
C ILE A 211 -13.74 1.57 7.81
N HIS A 212 -14.26 2.73 7.43
CA HIS A 212 -14.84 3.70 8.36
C HIS A 212 -16.15 3.23 9.00
N SER A 213 -16.96 2.44 8.28
CA SER A 213 -18.18 1.84 8.83
C SER A 213 -17.85 0.80 9.92
N ALA A 214 -16.68 0.19 9.82
CA ALA A 214 -16.15 -0.73 10.85
C ALA A 214 -15.54 -0.03 12.08
N ASN A 215 -15.68 1.29 12.22
CA ASN A 215 -15.03 2.11 13.25
C ASN A 215 -13.48 2.10 13.18
N VAL A 216 -12.91 1.82 12.03
CA VAL A 216 -11.46 1.77 11.83
C VAL A 216 -10.99 3.02 11.10
N LEU A 217 -9.90 3.64 11.58
CA LEU A 217 -9.09 4.62 10.86
C LEU A 217 -7.87 3.90 10.27
N HIS A 218 -7.60 4.11 8.98
CA HIS A 218 -6.42 3.51 8.34
C HIS A 218 -5.12 4.20 8.74
N ARG A 219 -5.10 5.54 8.74
CA ARG A 219 -4.02 6.44 9.22
C ARG A 219 -2.71 6.42 8.44
N ASP A 220 -2.54 5.53 7.48
CA ASP A 220 -1.35 5.46 6.62
C ASP A 220 -1.70 5.27 5.13
N LEU A 221 -2.79 5.93 4.67
CA LEU A 221 -3.12 5.94 3.25
C LEU A 221 -2.05 6.73 2.48
N LYS A 222 -1.47 6.05 1.49
CA LYS A 222 -0.44 6.58 0.58
C LYS A 222 -0.40 5.72 -0.69
N PRO A 223 0.15 6.20 -1.81
CA PRO A 223 0.15 5.45 -3.06
C PRO A 223 0.76 4.04 -2.98
N SER A 224 1.78 3.81 -2.13
CA SER A 224 2.39 2.48 -1.96
C SER A 224 1.51 1.48 -1.20
N ASN A 225 0.47 1.94 -0.49
CA ASN A 225 -0.49 1.10 0.21
C ASN A 225 -1.78 0.88 -0.60
N LEU A 226 -1.77 1.22 -1.89
CA LEU A 226 -2.85 1.03 -2.86
C LEU A 226 -2.35 0.10 -3.95
N LEU A 227 -2.70 -1.18 -3.83
CA LEU A 227 -2.27 -2.23 -4.75
C LEU A 227 -3.17 -2.28 -5.97
N LEU A 228 -2.60 -2.61 -7.11
CA LEU A 228 -3.28 -2.62 -8.41
C LEU A 228 -2.99 -3.91 -9.16
N ASN A 229 -4.01 -4.43 -9.84
CA ASN A 229 -3.86 -5.52 -10.79
C ASN A 229 -3.92 -5.03 -12.24
N THR A 230 -3.76 -5.95 -13.20
CA THR A 230 -3.77 -5.66 -14.64
C THR A 230 -5.15 -5.21 -15.17
N THR A 231 -6.21 -5.47 -14.42
CA THR A 231 -7.58 -5.05 -14.76
C THR A 231 -7.99 -3.73 -14.11
N CYS A 232 -7.02 -3.01 -13.51
CA CYS A 232 -7.24 -1.76 -12.79
C CYS A 232 -8.09 -1.91 -11.52
N ASP A 233 -8.21 -3.12 -10.95
CA ASP A 233 -8.81 -3.28 -9.64
C ASP A 233 -7.82 -2.82 -8.57
N LEU A 234 -8.33 -2.07 -7.60
CA LEU A 234 -7.55 -1.47 -6.53
C LEU A 234 -7.88 -2.09 -5.18
N LYS A 235 -6.84 -2.39 -4.40
CA LYS A 235 -6.99 -2.89 -3.02
C LYS A 235 -6.15 -2.06 -2.04
N ILE A 236 -6.79 -1.60 -0.96
CA ILE A 236 -6.14 -0.94 0.17
C ILE A 236 -5.44 -2.02 1.02
N CYS A 237 -4.19 -1.80 1.40
CA CYS A 237 -3.40 -2.71 2.24
C CYS A 237 -2.67 -1.99 3.37
N ASP A 238 -2.01 -2.75 4.26
CA ASP A 238 -1.19 -2.28 5.38
C ASP A 238 -1.98 -1.58 6.49
N PHE A 239 -2.66 -2.38 7.32
CA PHE A 239 -3.43 -1.92 8.49
C PHE A 239 -2.61 -1.87 9.79
N GLY A 240 -1.28 -1.98 9.74
CA GLY A 240 -0.40 -1.98 10.90
C GLY A 240 -0.49 -0.71 11.75
N LEU A 241 -0.83 0.43 11.14
CA LEU A 241 -1.03 1.73 11.83
C LEU A 241 -2.51 2.08 12.06
N ALA A 242 -3.44 1.21 11.69
CA ALA A 242 -4.86 1.44 11.90
C ALA A 242 -5.21 1.57 13.39
N ARG A 243 -6.33 2.23 13.71
CA ARG A 243 -6.88 2.34 15.06
C ARG A 243 -8.40 2.21 15.03
N VAL A 244 -8.94 1.61 16.07
CA VAL A 244 -10.38 1.60 16.30
C VAL A 244 -10.76 2.92 16.99
N THR A 245 -11.82 3.54 16.50
CA THR A 245 -12.39 4.77 17.11
C THR A 245 -13.65 4.43 17.87
N ASP A 246 -13.87 5.12 18.98
CA ASP A 246 -15.17 5.09 19.66
C ASP A 246 -16.05 6.20 19.06
N PRO A 247 -17.20 5.87 18.47
CA PRO A 247 -18.12 6.88 17.95
C PRO A 247 -18.66 7.85 19.01
N GLN A 248 -18.59 7.47 20.30
CA GLN A 248 -19.12 8.25 21.42
C GLN A 248 -18.07 9.13 22.11
N THR A 249 -16.79 8.82 21.92
CA THR A 249 -15.69 9.58 22.50
C THR A 249 -14.71 9.99 21.43
N ASP A 250 -14.55 11.29 21.22
CA ASP A 250 -13.58 11.89 20.29
C ASP A 250 -12.10 11.68 20.71
N HIS A 251 -11.85 10.70 21.58
CA HIS A 251 -10.56 10.49 22.23
C HIS A 251 -9.90 9.19 21.75
N THR A 252 -9.36 9.19 20.56
CA THR A 252 -8.33 8.22 20.23
C THR A 252 -7.10 8.50 21.09
N GLY A 253 -6.61 7.47 21.77
CA GLY A 253 -5.42 7.55 22.62
C GLY A 253 -4.20 8.17 21.92
N PHE A 254 -3.13 8.36 22.68
CA PHE A 254 -1.90 8.97 22.19
C PHE A 254 -1.44 8.36 20.87
N LEU A 255 -1.08 9.22 19.90
CA LEU A 255 -0.33 8.78 18.73
C LEU A 255 1.02 8.22 19.21
N THR A 256 1.12 6.89 19.22
CA THR A 256 2.45 6.28 19.16
C THR A 256 3.03 6.54 17.77
N GLU A 257 3.86 7.56 17.73
CA GLU A 257 4.99 7.87 16.86
C GLU A 257 5.00 7.46 15.38
N TYR A 258 5.07 8.42 14.56
CA TYR A 258 6.17 9.09 13.80
C TYR A 258 6.98 8.23 12.81
N VAL A 259 6.55 7.01 12.41
CA VAL A 259 7.33 6.20 11.46
C VAL A 259 6.78 6.24 10.03
N ALA A 260 5.52 6.67 9.83
CA ALA A 260 4.90 6.73 8.50
C ALA A 260 5.25 8.01 7.71
N THR A 261 5.15 7.93 6.39
CA THR A 261 5.39 9.06 5.47
C THR A 261 4.48 10.23 5.81
N ARG A 262 5.04 11.37 6.21
CA ARG A 262 4.29 12.56 6.64
C ARG A 262 3.56 13.31 5.53
N TRP A 263 3.87 13.02 4.26
CA TRP A 263 3.38 13.77 3.10
C TRP A 263 1.85 13.71 2.91
N TYR A 264 1.21 12.70 3.47
CA TYR A 264 -0.25 12.45 3.36
C TYR A 264 -0.98 12.74 4.68
N ARG A 265 -0.30 13.28 5.70
CA ARG A 265 -0.90 13.54 7.02
C ARG A 265 -1.71 14.81 7.03
N ALA A 266 -2.91 14.73 7.59
CA ALA A 266 -3.78 15.88 7.82
C ALA A 266 -3.16 16.89 8.79
N PRO A 267 -3.45 18.19 8.66
CA PRO A 267 -2.87 19.23 9.52
C PRO A 267 -3.20 19.04 11.00
N GLU A 268 -4.40 18.54 11.35
CA GLU A 268 -4.79 18.27 12.74
C GLU A 268 -3.93 17.18 13.40
N ILE A 269 -3.42 16.19 12.66
CA ILE A 269 -2.45 15.20 13.19
C ILE A 269 -1.15 15.88 13.63
N MET A 270 -0.75 16.93 12.91
CA MET A 270 0.46 17.67 13.23
C MET A 270 0.24 18.75 14.31
N LEU A 271 -0.96 19.25 14.47
CA LEU A 271 -1.26 20.35 15.36
C LEU A 271 -1.88 19.93 16.68
N ASN A 272 -2.61 18.82 16.69
CA ASN A 272 -3.27 18.27 17.86
C ASN A 272 -2.68 16.91 18.22
N SER A 273 -2.43 16.67 19.47
CA SER A 273 -1.98 15.34 19.95
C SER A 273 -3.13 14.37 20.20
N LYS A 274 -4.38 14.83 20.11
CA LYS A 274 -5.62 14.08 20.38
C LYS A 274 -6.75 14.56 19.46
N GLY A 275 -7.84 13.78 19.37
CA GLY A 275 -9.06 14.20 18.68
C GLY A 275 -9.00 14.04 17.16
N TYR A 276 -8.63 12.85 16.67
CA TYR A 276 -8.65 12.55 15.24
C TYR A 276 -9.94 11.83 14.89
N THR A 277 -10.49 12.19 13.75
CA THR A 277 -11.70 11.60 13.20
C THR A 277 -11.41 10.92 11.86
N LYS A 278 -12.41 10.28 11.29
CA LYS A 278 -12.37 9.69 9.94
C LYS A 278 -11.88 10.67 8.86
N SER A 279 -12.00 11.98 9.11
CA SER A 279 -11.55 13.04 8.21
C SER A 279 -10.04 13.05 7.90
N ILE A 280 -9.19 12.45 8.76
CA ILE A 280 -7.75 12.37 8.48
C ILE A 280 -7.44 11.50 7.25
N ASP A 281 -8.18 10.40 7.09
CA ASP A 281 -8.03 9.52 5.92
C ASP A 281 -8.54 10.21 4.65
N VAL A 282 -9.61 11.02 4.74
CA VAL A 282 -10.11 11.83 3.61
C VAL A 282 -9.06 12.84 3.13
N TRP A 283 -8.32 13.47 4.05
CA TRP A 283 -7.18 14.33 3.69
C TRP A 283 -6.10 13.54 2.93
N SER A 284 -5.75 12.35 3.42
CA SER A 284 -4.78 11.49 2.75
C SER A 284 -5.22 11.13 1.33
N VAL A 285 -6.51 10.80 1.13
CA VAL A 285 -7.08 10.55 -0.20
C VAL A 285 -7.01 11.80 -1.08
N GLY A 286 -7.27 12.99 -0.54
CA GLY A 286 -7.07 14.26 -1.26
C GLY A 286 -5.64 14.47 -1.73
N CYS A 287 -4.63 14.16 -0.90
CA CYS A 287 -3.23 14.19 -1.29
C CYS A 287 -2.91 13.17 -2.40
N ILE A 288 -3.50 11.98 -2.34
CA ILE A 288 -3.36 10.93 -3.36
C ILE A 288 -4.00 11.36 -4.68
N LEU A 289 -5.21 11.96 -4.63
CA LEU A 289 -5.86 12.54 -5.82
C LEU A 289 -4.97 13.59 -6.50
N ALA A 290 -4.42 14.52 -5.73
CA ALA A 290 -3.49 15.53 -6.22
C ALA A 290 -2.25 14.90 -6.91
N GLU A 291 -1.72 13.82 -6.34
CA GLU A 291 -0.59 13.09 -6.91
C GLU A 291 -0.97 12.31 -8.17
N MET A 292 -2.17 11.72 -8.25
CA MET A 292 -2.68 11.09 -9.48
C MET A 292 -2.83 12.10 -10.63
N LEU A 293 -3.20 13.36 -10.34
CA LEU A 293 -3.34 14.42 -11.35
C LEU A 293 -2.00 14.92 -11.91
N SER A 294 -0.89 14.77 -11.18
CA SER A 294 0.39 15.42 -11.53
C SER A 294 1.60 14.49 -11.54
N ASN A 295 1.48 13.24 -11.09
CA ASN A 295 2.59 12.30 -10.84
C ASN A 295 3.63 12.83 -9.83
N ARG A 296 3.25 13.78 -8.97
CA ARG A 296 4.14 14.37 -7.95
C ARG A 296 3.39 14.53 -6.64
N PRO A 297 4.02 14.15 -5.50
CA PRO A 297 3.40 14.39 -4.20
C PRO A 297 3.15 15.89 -3.99
N LEU A 298 1.97 16.22 -3.46
CA LEU A 298 1.54 17.62 -3.28
C LEU A 298 2.34 18.31 -2.16
N PHE A 299 2.60 17.60 -1.05
CA PHE A 299 3.25 18.15 0.14
C PHE A 299 4.47 17.32 0.57
N PRO A 300 5.59 17.33 -0.19
CA PRO A 300 6.78 16.51 0.10
C PRO A 300 7.67 17.14 1.19
N GLY A 301 7.13 17.36 2.38
CA GLY A 301 7.82 17.99 3.49
C GLY A 301 9.00 17.17 4.02
N LYS A 302 10.15 17.83 4.25
CA LYS A 302 11.38 17.22 4.74
C LYS A 302 11.32 16.94 6.26
N HIS A 303 10.64 17.80 6.99
CA HIS A 303 10.41 17.70 8.43
C HIS A 303 9.05 18.31 8.78
N TYR A 304 8.66 18.22 10.06
CA TYR A 304 7.34 18.60 10.56
C TYR A 304 6.89 20.02 10.18
N LEU A 305 7.72 21.04 10.47
CA LEU A 305 7.39 22.43 10.17
C LEU A 305 7.38 22.71 8.66
N ASP A 306 8.26 22.05 7.90
CA ASP A 306 8.28 22.16 6.43
C ASP A 306 7.00 21.61 5.84
N GLN A 307 6.52 20.46 6.31
CA GLN A 307 5.25 19.87 5.91
C GLN A 307 4.08 20.84 6.13
N LEU A 308 3.99 21.42 7.33
CA LEU A 308 2.96 22.39 7.66
C LEU A 308 3.04 23.63 6.78
N ASN A 309 4.25 24.15 6.54
CA ASN A 309 4.47 25.30 5.67
C ASN A 309 4.07 25.05 4.21
N LEU A 310 4.30 23.84 3.69
CA LEU A 310 3.87 23.44 2.35
C LEU A 310 2.34 23.38 2.27
N ILE A 311 1.68 22.81 3.28
CA ILE A 311 0.22 22.79 3.36
C ILE A 311 -0.34 24.22 3.33
N LEU A 312 0.12 25.09 4.23
CA LEU A 312 -0.35 26.49 4.30
C LEU A 312 -0.03 27.29 3.03
N ALA A 313 1.04 26.94 2.30
CA ALA A 313 1.36 27.61 1.03
C ALA A 313 0.37 27.31 -0.09
N VAL A 314 -0.36 26.20 -0.01
CA VAL A 314 -1.33 25.77 -1.01
C VAL A 314 -2.76 26.04 -0.55
N VAL A 315 -3.17 25.53 0.62
CA VAL A 315 -4.54 25.68 1.11
C VAL A 315 -4.82 27.06 1.73
N GLY A 316 -3.78 27.85 1.95
CA GLY A 316 -3.87 29.16 2.60
C GLY A 316 -3.79 29.08 4.13
N SER A 317 -3.66 30.23 4.77
CA SER A 317 -3.74 30.35 6.23
C SER A 317 -5.16 30.05 6.71
N PRO A 318 -5.32 29.30 7.82
CA PRO A 318 -6.63 29.04 8.39
C PRO A 318 -7.30 30.35 8.86
N SER A 319 -8.62 30.40 8.74
CA SER A 319 -9.43 31.50 9.28
C SER A 319 -9.46 31.46 10.82
N ASN A 320 -9.94 32.53 11.44
CA ASN A 320 -10.15 32.54 12.90
C ASN A 320 -11.11 31.45 13.36
N ALA A 321 -12.11 31.10 12.55
CA ALA A 321 -13.04 30.01 12.83
C ALA A 321 -12.33 28.63 12.73
N ASP A 322 -11.46 28.44 11.74
CA ASP A 322 -10.70 27.19 11.58
C ASP A 322 -9.66 26.99 12.69
N LEU A 323 -9.11 28.08 13.25
CA LEU A 323 -8.18 28.00 14.39
C LEU A 323 -8.83 27.47 15.67
N GLN A 324 -10.16 27.50 15.78
CA GLN A 324 -10.87 26.94 16.95
C GLN A 324 -10.84 25.41 16.99
N CYS A 325 -10.66 24.73 15.86
CA CYS A 325 -10.51 23.27 15.86
C CYS A 325 -9.13 22.79 16.41
N ILE A 326 -8.19 23.72 16.64
CA ILE A 326 -6.85 23.39 17.16
C ILE A 326 -6.88 23.46 18.68
N ILE A 327 -6.85 22.30 19.32
CA ILE A 327 -6.94 22.17 20.79
C ILE A 327 -5.65 22.63 21.47
N ASN A 328 -4.49 22.45 20.81
CA ASN A 328 -3.18 22.80 21.36
C ASN A 328 -2.92 24.32 21.22
N ASP A 329 -2.95 25.05 22.34
CA ASP A 329 -2.76 26.50 22.37
C ASP A 329 -1.41 26.96 21.78
N LYS A 330 -0.33 26.20 21.98
CA LYS A 330 0.99 26.53 21.43
C LYS A 330 0.99 26.40 19.90
N ALA A 331 0.36 25.34 19.37
CA ALA A 331 0.21 25.14 17.93
C ALA A 331 -0.67 26.26 17.32
N ARG A 332 -1.77 26.61 17.97
CA ARG A 332 -2.65 27.70 17.53
C ARG A 332 -1.93 29.06 17.52
N SER A 333 -1.21 29.39 18.61
CA SER A 333 -0.41 30.62 18.70
C SER A 333 0.69 30.67 17.64
N TYR A 334 1.32 29.53 17.35
CA TYR A 334 2.31 29.45 16.27
C TYR A 334 1.68 29.77 14.91
N LEU A 335 0.52 29.20 14.57
CA LEU A 335 -0.15 29.50 13.31
C LEU A 335 -0.56 30.97 13.18
N ILE A 336 -1.03 31.60 14.27
CA ILE A 336 -1.38 33.02 14.32
C ILE A 336 -0.13 33.91 14.09
N SER A 337 1.05 33.46 14.53
CA SER A 337 2.30 34.20 14.36
C SER A 337 2.87 34.16 12.94
N LEU A 338 2.37 33.25 12.09
CA LEU A 338 2.86 33.11 10.72
C LEU A 338 2.30 34.21 9.81
N PRO A 339 3.08 34.69 8.82
CA PRO A 339 2.57 35.57 7.80
C PRO A 339 1.37 34.95 7.05
N HIS A 340 0.33 35.75 6.80
CA HIS A 340 -0.83 35.29 6.06
C HIS A 340 -0.44 34.83 4.64
N LYS A 341 -0.91 33.65 4.24
CA LYS A 341 -0.74 33.04 2.92
C LYS A 341 -2.11 32.91 2.24
N PRO A 342 -2.29 33.42 1.02
CA PRO A 342 -3.53 33.21 0.27
C PRO A 342 -3.61 31.76 -0.24
N LYS A 343 -4.82 31.23 -0.33
CA LYS A 343 -5.10 29.94 -0.98
C LYS A 343 -4.71 30.01 -2.46
N GLN A 344 -4.04 28.95 -2.96
CA GLN A 344 -3.71 28.84 -4.37
C GLN A 344 -4.89 28.28 -5.17
N PRO A 345 -5.21 28.82 -6.33
CA PRO A 345 -6.22 28.24 -7.22
C PRO A 345 -5.76 26.87 -7.74
N TRP A 346 -6.57 25.83 -7.55
CA TRP A 346 -6.27 24.47 -8.00
C TRP A 346 -6.03 24.38 -9.51
N ALA A 347 -6.78 25.14 -10.33
CA ALA A 347 -6.60 25.17 -11.78
C ALA A 347 -5.21 25.71 -12.21
N ARG A 348 -4.53 26.49 -11.35
CA ARG A 348 -3.16 26.95 -11.58
C ARG A 348 -2.14 25.84 -11.29
N LEU A 349 -2.41 25.01 -10.26
CA LEU A 349 -1.54 23.92 -9.86
C LEU A 349 -1.71 22.70 -10.78
N TYR A 350 -2.91 22.47 -11.27
CA TYR A 350 -3.28 21.34 -12.14
C TYR A 350 -3.94 21.82 -13.44
N PRO A 351 -3.18 22.49 -14.34
CA PRO A 351 -3.74 22.97 -15.60
C PRO A 351 -4.22 21.81 -16.48
N GLY A 352 -5.47 21.89 -16.93
CA GLY A 352 -6.10 20.86 -17.78
C GLY A 352 -6.72 19.70 -17.03
N ALA A 353 -6.72 19.69 -15.69
CA ALA A 353 -7.49 18.73 -14.92
C ALA A 353 -9.00 19.02 -15.00
N ASP A 354 -9.85 17.99 -14.86
CA ASP A 354 -11.30 18.13 -14.82
C ASP A 354 -11.71 19.09 -13.68
N PRO A 355 -12.49 20.14 -13.94
CA PRO A 355 -12.93 21.07 -12.91
C PRO A 355 -13.68 20.40 -11.75
N ARG A 356 -14.41 19.30 -12.02
CA ARG A 356 -15.10 18.52 -10.98
C ARG A 356 -14.11 17.79 -10.08
N ALA A 357 -12.99 17.29 -10.65
CA ALA A 357 -11.90 16.70 -9.86
C ALA A 357 -11.27 17.75 -8.93
N LEU A 358 -11.07 18.97 -9.42
CA LEU A 358 -10.52 20.07 -8.63
C LEU A 358 -11.47 20.56 -7.54
N ASP A 359 -12.77 20.55 -7.77
CA ASP A 359 -13.80 20.87 -6.76
C ASP A 359 -13.81 19.82 -5.64
N LEU A 360 -13.76 18.50 -5.99
CA LEU A 360 -13.66 17.43 -5.01
C LEU A 360 -12.34 17.52 -4.22
N LEU A 361 -11.22 17.78 -4.91
CA LEU A 361 -9.91 17.98 -4.27
C LEU A 361 -9.95 19.11 -3.24
N ASP A 362 -10.59 20.22 -3.56
CA ASP A 362 -10.76 21.36 -2.66
C ASP A 362 -11.51 21.01 -1.37
N LYS A 363 -12.59 20.24 -1.52
CA LYS A 363 -13.42 19.78 -0.41
C LYS A 363 -12.69 18.73 0.47
N MET A 364 -11.85 17.88 -0.12
CA MET A 364 -11.03 16.92 0.61
C MET A 364 -9.87 17.58 1.35
N LEU A 365 -9.24 18.61 0.76
CA LEU A 365 -8.11 19.32 1.34
C LEU A 365 -8.55 20.62 2.08
N THR A 366 -9.70 20.58 2.72
CA THR A 366 -10.16 21.62 3.63
C THR A 366 -9.41 21.52 4.96
N PHE A 367 -8.82 22.66 5.42
CA PHE A 367 -7.98 22.70 6.62
C PHE A 367 -8.73 22.24 7.88
N ASN A 368 -9.93 22.78 8.10
CA ASN A 368 -10.78 22.41 9.23
C ASN A 368 -11.41 21.03 9.01
N PRO A 369 -11.10 20.01 9.85
CA PRO A 369 -11.63 18.66 9.70
C PRO A 369 -13.17 18.58 9.76
N HIS A 370 -13.83 19.51 10.48
CA HIS A 370 -15.30 19.55 10.60
C HIS A 370 -16.00 20.06 9.33
N ASN A 371 -15.28 20.83 8.49
CA ASN A 371 -15.78 21.35 7.23
C ASN A 371 -15.30 20.52 6.02
N ARG A 372 -14.43 19.55 6.26
CA ARG A 372 -13.92 18.65 5.23
C ARG A 372 -15.04 17.70 4.79
N ILE A 373 -15.14 17.47 3.48
CA ILE A 373 -16.12 16.53 2.92
C ILE A 373 -16.00 15.16 3.59
N ASP A 374 -17.11 14.50 3.90
CA ASP A 374 -17.13 13.12 4.37
C ASP A 374 -17.13 12.12 3.20
N ILE A 375 -17.00 10.82 3.51
CA ILE A 375 -16.89 9.77 2.50
C ILE A 375 -18.16 9.64 1.66
N GLU A 376 -19.34 9.71 2.28
CA GLU A 376 -20.62 9.57 1.58
C GLU A 376 -20.83 10.73 0.59
N GLN A 377 -20.54 11.94 1.02
CA GLN A 377 -20.59 13.12 0.17
C GLN A 377 -19.53 13.08 -0.95
N ALA A 378 -18.35 12.51 -0.66
CA ALA A 378 -17.29 12.39 -1.65
C ALA A 378 -17.64 11.35 -2.73
N LEU A 379 -18.24 10.20 -2.36
CA LEU A 379 -18.74 9.20 -3.30
C LEU A 379 -19.87 9.75 -4.19
N ALA A 380 -20.79 10.51 -3.60
CA ALA A 380 -21.90 11.15 -4.33
C ALA A 380 -21.49 12.40 -5.13
N HIS A 381 -20.19 12.77 -5.16
CA HIS A 381 -19.73 13.96 -5.85
C HIS A 381 -19.82 13.81 -7.38
N PRO A 382 -20.22 14.88 -8.14
CA PRO A 382 -20.38 14.83 -9.60
C PRO A 382 -19.15 14.31 -10.38
N TYR A 383 -17.97 14.39 -9.82
CA TYR A 383 -16.76 13.82 -10.43
C TYR A 383 -16.81 12.29 -10.54
N LEU A 384 -17.49 11.62 -9.60
CA LEU A 384 -17.60 10.16 -9.52
C LEU A 384 -18.93 9.60 -10.06
N GLU A 385 -19.80 10.45 -10.61
CA GLU A 385 -21.17 10.12 -11.04
C GLU A 385 -21.25 8.86 -11.91
N GLN A 386 -20.24 8.61 -12.77
CA GLN A 386 -20.25 7.43 -13.66
C GLN A 386 -20.03 6.09 -12.94
N TYR A 387 -19.52 6.09 -11.70
CA TYR A 387 -19.26 4.88 -10.90
C TYR A 387 -20.11 4.81 -9.64
N TYR A 388 -20.68 5.93 -9.19
CA TYR A 388 -21.43 6.01 -7.95
C TYR A 388 -22.68 5.14 -7.98
N ASP A 389 -22.70 4.11 -7.14
CA ASP A 389 -23.84 3.23 -6.91
C ASP A 389 -23.95 2.90 -5.42
N PRO A 390 -24.82 3.60 -4.68
CA PRO A 390 -24.99 3.36 -3.24
C PRO A 390 -25.42 1.92 -2.90
N GLY A 391 -26.02 1.20 -3.86
CA GLY A 391 -26.43 -0.21 -3.70
C GLY A 391 -25.24 -1.17 -3.77
N ASP A 392 -24.14 -0.77 -4.39
CA ASP A 392 -22.88 -1.54 -4.52
C ASP A 392 -21.75 -0.99 -3.64
N GLU A 393 -22.08 -0.29 -2.57
CA GLU A 393 -21.12 0.27 -1.60
C GLU A 393 -21.34 -0.33 -0.20
N PRO A 394 -20.86 -1.57 0.05
CA PRO A 394 -21.14 -2.29 1.27
C PRO A 394 -20.52 -1.61 2.50
N VAL A 395 -21.14 -1.82 3.65
CA VAL A 395 -20.69 -1.41 4.97
C VAL A 395 -20.41 -2.63 5.84
N CYS A 396 -19.58 -2.47 6.86
CA CYS A 396 -19.28 -3.53 7.81
C CYS A 396 -20.48 -3.76 8.75
N GLU A 397 -20.97 -5.00 8.80
CA GLU A 397 -22.13 -5.38 9.63
C GLU A 397 -21.79 -5.38 11.14
N GLU A 398 -20.55 -5.75 11.49
CA GLU A 398 -20.09 -5.85 12.86
C GLU A 398 -18.88 -4.92 13.10
N PRO A 399 -19.08 -3.65 13.47
CA PRO A 399 -18.00 -2.73 13.74
C PRO A 399 -17.10 -3.19 14.89
N PHE A 400 -15.84 -2.80 14.84
CA PHE A 400 -14.89 -3.04 15.93
C PHE A 400 -15.21 -2.19 17.15
N THR A 401 -14.83 -2.70 18.34
CA THR A 401 -14.86 -2.00 19.62
C THR A 401 -13.45 -1.70 20.11
N LEU A 402 -13.32 -0.80 21.10
CA LEU A 402 -12.01 -0.39 21.67
C LEU A 402 -11.23 -1.53 22.33
N GLU A 403 -11.89 -2.67 22.65
CA GLU A 403 -11.22 -3.88 23.16
C GLU A 403 -10.11 -4.41 22.25
N MET A 404 -10.04 -3.93 21.00
CA MET A 404 -8.97 -4.26 20.06
C MET A 404 -7.65 -3.50 20.25
N GLU A 405 -7.58 -2.52 21.14
CA GLU A 405 -6.33 -1.78 21.37
C GLU A 405 -5.46 -2.49 22.41
N PHE A 406 -4.21 -2.80 22.03
CA PHE A 406 -3.29 -3.66 22.78
C PHE A 406 -2.02 -2.92 23.21
N ASP A 407 -2.09 -1.62 23.45
CA ASP A 407 -0.90 -0.78 23.63
C ASP A 407 -0.08 -1.12 24.88
N ASP A 408 -0.70 -1.73 25.91
CA ASP A 408 -0.05 -2.05 27.18
C ASP A 408 0.31 -3.54 27.39
N LEU A 409 0.11 -4.39 26.38
CA LEU A 409 0.39 -5.82 26.52
C LEU A 409 1.88 -6.14 26.32
N PRO A 410 2.46 -7.04 27.16
CA PRO A 410 3.83 -7.51 26.99
C PRO A 410 3.98 -8.31 25.70
N LYS A 411 5.19 -8.32 25.14
CA LYS A 411 5.54 -8.96 23.85
C LYS A 411 5.13 -10.44 23.80
N GLU A 412 5.34 -11.16 24.88
CA GLU A 412 5.01 -12.59 25.02
C GLU A 412 3.51 -12.81 24.86
N LYS A 413 2.69 -11.97 25.49
CA LYS A 413 1.23 -12.04 25.36
C LYS A 413 0.75 -11.68 23.96
N LEU A 414 1.40 -10.69 23.33
CA LEU A 414 1.11 -10.35 21.93
C LEU A 414 1.44 -11.50 20.99
N LYS A 415 2.53 -12.26 21.24
CA LYS A 415 2.88 -13.44 20.46
C LYS A 415 1.82 -14.55 20.59
N GLU A 416 1.33 -14.81 21.79
CA GLU A 416 0.21 -15.73 22.03
C GLU A 416 -1.03 -15.34 21.23
N LEU A 417 -1.42 -14.05 21.33
CA LEU A 417 -2.60 -13.53 20.61
C LEU A 417 -2.45 -13.61 19.09
N ILE A 418 -1.25 -13.39 18.55
CA ILE A 418 -0.99 -13.56 17.11
C ILE A 418 -1.18 -15.02 16.70
N TRP A 419 -0.68 -15.95 17.50
CA TRP A 419 -0.84 -17.39 17.26
C TRP A 419 -2.32 -17.80 17.35
N GLU A 420 -3.05 -17.33 18.38
CA GLU A 420 -4.49 -17.58 18.55
C GLU A 420 -5.32 -17.06 17.36
N GLU A 421 -4.97 -15.89 16.81
CA GLU A 421 -5.65 -15.33 15.62
C GLU A 421 -5.35 -16.14 14.35
N ALA A 422 -4.13 -16.66 14.19
CA ALA A 422 -3.79 -17.55 13.09
C ALA A 422 -4.59 -18.85 13.18
N GLU A 423 -4.67 -19.47 14.36
CA GLU A 423 -5.48 -20.67 14.60
C GLU A 423 -6.99 -20.42 14.39
N ALA A 424 -7.48 -19.24 14.81
CA ALA A 424 -8.86 -18.86 14.57
C ALA A 424 -9.15 -18.66 13.07
N HIS A 425 -8.18 -18.15 12.30
CA HIS A 425 -8.29 -18.06 10.84
C HIS A 425 -8.43 -19.45 10.22
N HIS A 426 -7.58 -20.41 10.60
CA HIS A 426 -7.67 -21.79 10.09
C HIS A 426 -9.03 -22.42 10.39
N ARG A 427 -9.50 -22.35 11.64
CA ARG A 427 -10.82 -22.88 12.00
C ARG A 427 -11.97 -22.29 11.16
N ARG A 428 -11.91 -20.98 10.85
CA ARG A 428 -12.92 -20.34 9.97
C ARG A 428 -12.84 -20.88 8.55
N MET A 429 -11.63 -20.98 7.99
CA MET A 429 -11.44 -21.51 6.62
C MET A 429 -11.89 -22.96 6.49
N GLU A 430 -11.60 -23.80 7.48
CA GLU A 430 -12.08 -25.19 7.53
C GLU A 430 -13.61 -25.28 7.61
N ALA A 431 -14.23 -24.43 8.43
CA ALA A 431 -15.69 -24.37 8.56
C ALA A 431 -16.37 -23.88 7.25
N GLU A 432 -15.81 -22.85 6.58
CA GLU A 432 -16.30 -22.36 5.29
C GLU A 432 -16.15 -23.43 4.19
N ALA A 433 -15.04 -24.18 4.17
CA ALA A 433 -14.82 -25.28 3.22
C ALA A 433 -15.81 -26.43 3.45
N ALA A 434 -16.07 -26.81 4.70
CA ALA A 434 -17.04 -27.82 5.07
C ALA A 434 -18.49 -27.41 4.67
N ALA A 435 -18.85 -26.15 4.88
CA ALA A 435 -20.15 -25.61 4.51
C ALA A 435 -20.39 -25.64 2.99
N ARG A 436 -19.38 -25.30 2.18
CA ARG A 436 -19.43 -25.40 0.71
C ARG A 436 -19.63 -26.82 0.21
N ASN A 437 -18.94 -27.79 0.82
CA ASN A 437 -19.04 -29.21 0.44
C ASN A 437 -20.43 -29.80 0.81
N ASN A 438 -21.04 -29.35 1.90
CA ASN A 438 -22.37 -29.81 2.34
C ASN A 438 -23.52 -29.13 1.59
N GLY A 439 -23.33 -27.90 1.08
CA GLY A 439 -24.34 -27.15 0.31
C GLY A 439 -24.52 -27.65 -1.14
N GLY A 440 -23.63 -28.53 -1.64
CA GLY A 440 -23.69 -29.13 -2.98
C GLY A 440 -24.54 -30.38 -3.08
N GLN A 441 -25.10 -30.90 -2.00
CA GLN A 441 -26.02 -32.06 -2.00
C GLN A 441 -27.45 -31.58 -1.79
N ASN A 442 -28.07 -30.97 -2.82
CA ASN A 442 -29.52 -30.99 -2.95
C ASN A 442 -29.89 -32.34 -3.60
N PRO A 443 -30.69 -33.18 -2.95
CA PRO A 443 -31.23 -34.37 -3.61
C PRO A 443 -32.23 -33.90 -4.69
N VAL A 444 -32.04 -34.45 -5.88
CA VAL A 444 -33.01 -34.43 -7.03
C VAL A 444 -34.28 -35.19 -6.65
#